data_88d409236534ca906412675debfc81cf
#
_entry.id   88d409236534ca906412675debfc81cf
#
_cell.length_a   1.000
_cell.length_b   1.000
_cell.length_c   1.000
_cell.angle_alpha   90.00
_cell.angle_beta   90.00
_cell.angle_gamma   90.00
#
_symmetry.space_group_name_H-M   'P 1'
#
loop_
_entity.id
_entity.type
_entity.pdbx_description
1 polymer ?
#
loop_
_entity_poly.entity_id
_entity_poly.type
_entity_poly.pdbx_seq_one_letter_code
_entity_poly.pdbx_strand_id
1 'polypeptide(L)'
;MIIEAREVSRSYGSTPALREANLSVAAGEVVAIMGPSGSGKSTLLHCLAGIFTPDSGEVWFDGRRLDTLDDGRRSELRRTAFGFVFQFGQLVPELTAADNVMLPLLLGRTRRKHAERRAAEWLERLELADLGGRRTGELSGGQAQRVAIARALVTRPRVVFADEPTGALDTLTGEHVMDLLVGLAREEGATVIVVTHDARVAACADREVVVRDGRVSDPYTIGVLR
;
A
#
# COMPACT_ATOMS: atom_id res chain seq x y z
N MET A 1 11.20 -4.77 -13.55
CA MET A 1 10.15 -4.91 -12.53
C MET A 1 10.53 -4.10 -11.31
N ILE A 2 9.58 -3.49 -10.61
CA ILE A 2 9.85 -2.77 -9.36
C ILE A 2 9.71 -3.68 -8.14
N ILE A 3 8.71 -4.58 -8.16
CA ILE A 3 8.46 -5.60 -7.13
C ILE A 3 8.28 -6.95 -7.81
N GLU A 4 8.88 -8.00 -7.22
CA GLU A 4 8.69 -9.38 -7.66
C GLU A 4 8.58 -10.31 -6.44
N ALA A 5 7.66 -11.24 -6.51
CA ALA A 5 7.60 -12.44 -5.68
C ALA A 5 7.88 -13.66 -6.55
N ARG A 6 8.80 -14.54 -6.12
CA ARG A 6 9.17 -15.77 -6.81
C ARG A 6 9.01 -16.93 -5.86
N GLU A 7 8.04 -17.81 -6.15
CA GLU A 7 7.73 -19.03 -5.38
C GLU A 7 7.54 -18.78 -3.88
N VAL A 8 6.97 -17.61 -3.53
CA VAL A 8 6.80 -17.18 -2.14
C VAL A 8 5.79 -18.05 -1.43
N SER A 9 6.23 -18.69 -0.33
CA SER A 9 5.36 -19.47 0.55
C SER A 9 5.41 -18.92 1.97
N ARG A 10 4.26 -18.96 2.67
CA ARG A 10 4.13 -18.52 4.05
C ARG A 10 3.02 -19.28 4.76
N SER A 11 3.29 -19.72 6.00
CA SER A 11 2.33 -20.42 6.85
C SER A 11 2.18 -19.74 8.21
N TYR A 12 1.02 -19.88 8.81
CA TYR A 12 0.74 -19.53 10.21
C TYR A 12 0.44 -20.81 10.98
N GLY A 13 1.43 -21.29 11.73
CA GLY A 13 1.38 -22.63 12.32
C GLY A 13 1.28 -23.69 11.22
N SER A 14 0.23 -24.53 11.28
CA SER A 14 -0.03 -25.57 10.27
C SER A 14 -0.84 -25.08 9.05
N THR A 15 -1.31 -23.83 9.05
CA THR A 15 -2.17 -23.31 7.98
C THR A 15 -1.34 -22.54 6.96
N PRO A 16 -1.19 -23.05 5.73
CA PRO A 16 -0.49 -22.34 4.66
C PRO A 16 -1.36 -21.17 4.17
N ALA A 17 -0.80 -19.97 4.20
CA ALA A 17 -1.42 -18.74 3.70
C ALA A 17 -0.97 -18.40 2.27
N LEU A 18 0.28 -18.73 1.90
CA LEU A 18 0.79 -18.61 0.54
C LEU A 18 1.47 -19.91 0.14
N ARG A 19 1.34 -20.27 -1.15
CA ARG A 19 1.86 -21.50 -1.75
C ARG A 19 2.50 -21.18 -3.09
N GLU A 20 3.83 -21.04 -3.12
CA GLU A 20 4.61 -20.77 -4.32
C GLU A 20 4.04 -19.61 -5.14
N ALA A 21 3.66 -18.53 -4.44
CA ALA A 21 3.06 -17.36 -5.06
C ALA A 21 4.08 -16.63 -5.93
N ASN A 22 3.70 -16.35 -7.18
CA ASN A 22 4.50 -15.62 -8.14
C ASN A 22 3.75 -14.36 -8.56
N LEU A 23 4.43 -13.20 -8.52
CA LEU A 23 3.88 -11.92 -8.96
C LEU A 23 5.02 -11.01 -9.40
N SER A 24 4.84 -10.32 -10.52
CA SER A 24 5.77 -9.28 -10.99
C SER A 24 4.99 -8.00 -11.26
N VAL A 25 5.47 -6.87 -10.76
CA VAL A 25 4.84 -5.55 -10.93
C VAL A 25 5.83 -4.60 -11.58
N ALA A 26 5.41 -3.91 -12.62
CA ALA A 26 6.22 -2.89 -13.30
C ALA A 26 6.23 -1.57 -12.53
N ALA A 27 7.25 -0.73 -12.75
CA ALA A 27 7.27 0.61 -12.18
C ALA A 27 6.15 1.47 -12.76
N GLY A 28 5.42 2.18 -11.90
CA GLY A 28 4.27 3.02 -12.26
C GLY A 28 2.97 2.26 -12.55
N GLU A 29 2.98 0.93 -12.45
CA GLU A 29 1.79 0.10 -12.66
C GLU A 29 0.86 0.14 -11.44
N VAL A 30 -0.45 0.11 -11.68
CA VAL A 30 -1.48 -0.09 -10.65
C VAL A 30 -2.00 -1.52 -10.76
N VAL A 31 -1.75 -2.36 -9.76
CA VAL A 31 -2.16 -3.77 -9.74
C VAL A 31 -3.17 -4.02 -8.63
N ALA A 32 -4.31 -4.62 -8.98
CA ALA A 32 -5.30 -5.09 -8.02
C ALA A 32 -5.09 -6.59 -7.71
N ILE A 33 -4.97 -6.92 -6.43
CA ILE A 33 -4.91 -8.30 -5.93
C ILE A 33 -6.31 -8.65 -5.40
N MET A 34 -7.00 -9.50 -6.14
CA MET A 34 -8.37 -9.95 -5.89
C MET A 34 -8.41 -11.34 -5.26
N GLY A 35 -9.55 -11.70 -4.67
CA GLY A 35 -9.81 -13.04 -4.18
C GLY A 35 -10.68 -13.07 -2.93
N PRO A 36 -11.20 -14.23 -2.51
CA PRO A 36 -12.07 -14.37 -1.34
C PRO A 36 -11.34 -14.02 -0.04
N SER A 37 -12.10 -13.76 1.03
CA SER A 37 -11.53 -13.58 2.37
C SER A 37 -10.72 -14.82 2.78
N GLY A 38 -9.58 -14.61 3.42
CA GLY A 38 -8.70 -15.71 3.86
C GLY A 38 -7.86 -16.35 2.75
N SER A 39 -7.93 -15.89 1.49
CA SER A 39 -7.18 -16.51 0.39
C SER A 39 -5.67 -16.24 0.39
N GLY A 40 -5.16 -15.34 1.26
CA GLY A 40 -3.74 -15.00 1.35
C GLY A 40 -3.35 -13.63 0.78
N LYS A 41 -4.30 -12.79 0.31
CA LYS A 41 -4.03 -11.47 -0.31
C LYS A 41 -3.20 -10.53 0.57
N SER A 42 -3.67 -10.26 1.80
CA SER A 42 -2.95 -9.38 2.74
C SER A 42 -1.60 -9.99 3.15
N THR A 43 -1.50 -11.33 3.25
CA THR A 43 -0.22 -12.00 3.50
C THR A 43 0.77 -11.77 2.34
N LEU A 44 0.31 -11.87 1.09
CA LEU A 44 1.12 -11.58 -0.08
C LEU A 44 1.58 -10.10 -0.05
N LEU A 45 0.65 -9.17 0.13
CA LEU A 45 0.96 -7.74 0.23
C LEU A 45 1.99 -7.45 1.33
N HIS A 46 1.85 -8.06 2.50
CA HIS A 46 2.80 -7.88 3.61
C HIS A 46 4.18 -8.50 3.34
N CYS A 47 4.25 -9.62 2.60
CA CYS A 47 5.54 -10.16 2.14
C CYS A 47 6.21 -9.22 1.14
N LEU A 48 5.45 -8.72 0.14
CA LEU A 48 5.95 -7.76 -0.86
C LEU A 48 6.45 -6.46 -0.22
N ALA A 49 5.79 -6.01 0.86
CA ALA A 49 6.15 -4.82 1.62
C ALA A 49 7.29 -5.04 2.63
N GLY A 50 7.82 -6.26 2.74
CA GLY A 50 8.86 -6.62 3.71
C GLY A 50 8.41 -6.48 5.17
N ILE A 51 7.11 -6.53 5.45
CA ILE A 51 6.55 -6.62 6.81
C ILE A 51 6.75 -8.04 7.33
N PHE A 52 6.44 -9.04 6.49
CA PHE A 52 6.71 -10.43 6.78
C PHE A 52 7.84 -10.98 5.90
N THR A 53 8.70 -11.80 6.48
CA THR A 53 9.64 -12.60 5.70
C THR A 53 8.93 -13.89 5.29
N PRO A 54 8.96 -14.31 4.02
CA PRO A 54 8.40 -15.60 3.61
C PRO A 54 9.15 -16.78 4.26
N ASP A 55 8.50 -17.94 4.36
CA ASP A 55 9.12 -19.16 4.84
C ASP A 55 10.06 -19.75 3.76
N SER A 56 9.68 -19.58 2.48
CA SER A 56 10.51 -19.93 1.31
C SER A 56 10.16 -19.02 0.12
N GLY A 57 11.01 -19.07 -0.92
CA GLY A 57 10.91 -18.21 -2.08
C GLY A 57 11.66 -16.89 -1.89
N GLU A 58 11.43 -15.97 -2.80
CA GLU A 58 12.19 -14.73 -2.87
C GLU A 58 11.28 -13.53 -3.10
N VAL A 59 11.56 -12.42 -2.42
CA VAL A 59 10.94 -11.12 -2.68
C VAL A 59 12.02 -10.13 -3.13
N TRP A 60 11.76 -9.47 -4.24
CA TRP A 60 12.68 -8.51 -4.85
C TRP A 60 12.05 -7.12 -4.92
N PHE A 61 12.82 -6.11 -4.59
CA PHE A 61 12.50 -4.71 -4.80
C PHE A 61 13.63 -4.03 -5.56
N ASP A 62 13.32 -3.45 -6.70
CA ASP A 62 14.27 -2.70 -7.54
C ASP A 62 15.57 -3.48 -7.82
N GLY A 63 15.44 -4.76 -8.17
CA GLY A 63 16.56 -5.65 -8.46
C GLY A 63 17.37 -6.14 -7.25
N ARG A 64 16.90 -5.88 -6.02
CA ARG A 64 17.56 -6.32 -4.77
C ARG A 64 16.66 -7.25 -3.98
N ARG A 65 17.23 -8.30 -3.40
CA ARG A 65 16.53 -9.22 -2.49
C ARG A 65 16.08 -8.47 -1.23
N LEU A 66 14.79 -8.46 -0.96
CA LEU A 66 14.19 -7.83 0.21
C LEU A 66 14.07 -8.80 1.39
N ASP A 67 13.77 -10.05 1.12
CA ASP A 67 13.59 -11.12 2.11
C ASP A 67 14.87 -11.46 2.88
N THR A 68 16.04 -11.22 2.29
CA THR A 68 17.34 -11.43 2.94
C THR A 68 17.84 -10.27 3.78
N LEU A 69 17.16 -9.12 3.72
CA LEU A 69 17.53 -7.95 4.52
C LEU A 69 17.21 -8.17 6.00
N ASP A 70 18.04 -7.62 6.88
CA ASP A 70 17.71 -7.50 8.30
C ASP A 70 16.52 -6.56 8.53
N ASP A 71 15.92 -6.63 9.71
CA ASP A 71 14.72 -5.84 10.04
C ASP A 71 14.95 -4.32 9.99
N GLY A 72 16.17 -3.86 10.36
CA GLY A 72 16.54 -2.46 10.29
C GLY A 72 16.50 -1.92 8.86
N ARG A 73 17.08 -2.66 7.91
CA ARG A 73 17.08 -2.29 6.48
C ARG A 73 15.70 -2.38 5.85
N ARG A 74 14.89 -3.39 6.22
CA ARG A 74 13.49 -3.47 5.78
C ARG A 74 12.68 -2.28 6.32
N SER A 75 12.88 -1.91 7.58
CA SER A 75 12.23 -0.73 8.19
C SER A 75 12.64 0.57 7.52
N GLU A 76 13.90 0.69 7.09
CA GLU A 76 14.37 1.83 6.32
C GLU A 76 13.67 1.93 4.95
N LEU A 77 13.53 0.81 4.22
CA LEU A 77 12.80 0.78 2.96
C LEU A 77 11.32 1.14 3.15
N ARG A 78 10.65 0.61 4.20
CA ARG A 78 9.26 0.98 4.51
C ARG A 78 9.11 2.48 4.77
N ARG A 79 10.11 3.12 5.36
CA ARG A 79 10.09 4.56 5.66
C ARG A 79 10.40 5.44 4.44
N THR A 80 11.25 4.97 3.52
CA THR A 80 11.82 5.82 2.46
C THR A 80 11.27 5.53 1.06
N ALA A 81 10.89 4.30 0.80
CA ALA A 81 10.50 3.84 -0.53
C ALA A 81 9.05 3.35 -0.61
N PHE A 82 8.40 3.08 0.52
CA PHE A 82 7.06 2.51 0.57
C PHE A 82 6.07 3.43 1.26
N GLY A 83 4.84 3.51 0.72
CA GLY A 83 3.68 4.10 1.35
C GLY A 83 2.65 3.03 1.72
N PHE A 84 1.85 3.29 2.77
CA PHE A 84 0.86 2.33 3.25
C PHE A 84 -0.50 3.00 3.45
N VAL A 85 -1.55 2.38 2.90
CA VAL A 85 -2.95 2.73 3.11
C VAL A 85 -3.69 1.48 3.58
N PHE A 86 -4.30 1.52 4.76
CA PHE A 86 -5.04 0.40 5.35
C PHE A 86 -6.54 0.69 5.44
N GLN A 87 -7.35 -0.33 5.65
CA GLN A 87 -8.81 -0.31 5.63
C GLN A 87 -9.44 0.79 6.51
N PHE A 88 -8.92 1.08 7.68
CA PHE A 88 -9.45 2.14 8.58
C PHE A 88 -8.50 3.35 8.66
N GLY A 89 -7.69 3.60 7.62
CA GLY A 89 -6.65 4.62 7.63
C GLY A 89 -5.51 4.34 8.61
N GLN A 90 -5.79 3.68 9.72
CA GLN A 90 -4.85 3.39 10.82
C GLN A 90 -4.01 4.63 11.18
N LEU A 91 -4.69 5.76 11.34
CA LEU A 91 -4.08 7.00 11.81
C LEU A 91 -3.76 6.87 13.31
N VAL A 92 -2.74 7.59 13.75
CA VAL A 92 -2.41 7.68 15.18
C VAL A 92 -3.47 8.56 15.85
N PRO A 93 -4.27 8.03 16.80
CA PRO A 93 -5.46 8.73 17.31
C PRO A 93 -5.13 10.02 18.07
N GLU A 94 -3.98 10.07 18.71
CA GLU A 94 -3.55 11.20 19.52
C GLU A 94 -3.05 12.39 18.69
N LEU A 95 -2.74 12.16 17.41
CA LEU A 95 -2.23 13.15 16.48
C LEU A 95 -3.33 13.83 15.69
N THR A 96 -3.06 15.07 15.27
CA THR A 96 -3.89 15.77 14.30
C THR A 96 -3.76 15.16 12.89
N ALA A 97 -4.62 15.55 11.96
CA ALA A 97 -4.49 15.16 10.55
C ALA A 97 -3.13 15.58 9.98
N ALA A 98 -2.69 16.80 10.21
CA ALA A 98 -1.40 17.30 9.76
C ALA A 98 -0.23 16.54 10.39
N ASP A 99 -0.29 16.26 11.71
CA ASP A 99 0.76 15.52 12.39
C ASP A 99 0.87 14.06 11.87
N ASN A 100 -0.27 13.42 11.56
CA ASN A 100 -0.27 12.09 10.91
C ASN A 100 0.43 12.12 9.55
N VAL A 101 0.17 13.13 8.73
CA VAL A 101 0.84 13.29 7.43
C VAL A 101 2.33 13.60 7.59
N MET A 102 2.70 14.42 8.59
CA MET A 102 4.10 14.74 8.86
C MET A 102 4.91 13.56 9.40
N LEU A 103 4.26 12.61 10.09
CA LEU A 103 4.93 11.55 10.85
C LEU A 103 6.03 10.80 10.06
N PRO A 104 5.81 10.29 8.85
CA PRO A 104 6.86 9.59 8.09
C PRO A 104 8.02 10.51 7.71
N LEU A 105 7.77 11.80 7.44
CA LEU A 105 8.83 12.78 7.16
C LEU A 105 9.70 13.02 8.40
N LEU A 106 9.10 13.17 9.58
CA LEU A 106 9.80 13.37 10.84
C LEU A 106 10.63 12.13 11.22
N LEU A 107 10.07 10.93 11.05
CA LEU A 107 10.81 9.68 11.20
C LEU A 107 11.97 9.57 10.20
N GLY A 108 11.84 10.16 9.01
CA GLY A 108 12.89 10.33 8.00
C GLY A 108 13.87 11.46 8.30
N ARG A 109 13.83 12.08 9.50
CA ARG A 109 14.68 13.20 9.94
C ARG A 109 14.52 14.49 9.10
N THR A 110 13.39 14.65 8.42
CA THR A 110 13.04 15.92 7.74
C THR A 110 12.85 17.02 8.81
N ARG A 111 13.36 18.22 8.56
CA ARG A 111 13.17 19.37 9.47
C ARG A 111 11.67 19.68 9.59
N ARG A 112 11.18 19.92 10.81
CA ARG A 112 9.78 20.13 11.14
C ARG A 112 9.10 21.17 10.22
N LYS A 113 9.68 22.34 10.04
CA LYS A 113 9.14 23.38 9.16
C LYS A 113 8.93 22.92 7.70
N HIS A 114 9.81 22.04 7.20
CA HIS A 114 9.65 21.46 5.87
C HIS A 114 8.55 20.40 5.84
N ALA A 115 8.47 19.58 6.89
CA ALA A 115 7.40 18.59 7.04
C ALA A 115 6.02 19.24 7.12
N GLU A 116 5.88 20.33 7.90
CA GLU A 116 4.64 21.13 8.02
C GLU A 116 4.18 21.66 6.66
N ARG A 117 5.08 22.27 5.89
CA ARG A 117 4.75 22.75 4.54
C ARG A 117 4.29 21.63 3.62
N ARG A 118 5.04 20.51 3.60
CA ARG A 118 4.68 19.35 2.78
C ARG A 118 3.34 18.73 3.19
N ALA A 119 3.07 18.64 4.48
CA ALA A 119 1.79 18.14 4.97
C ALA A 119 0.63 19.06 4.55
N ALA A 120 0.79 20.38 4.64
CA ALA A 120 -0.22 21.33 4.18
C ALA A 120 -0.50 21.20 2.68
N GLU A 121 0.55 21.11 1.85
CA GLU A 121 0.44 20.87 0.39
C GLU A 121 -0.35 19.58 0.08
N TRP A 122 -0.08 18.49 0.81
CA TRP A 122 -0.79 17.21 0.60
C TRP A 122 -2.23 17.24 1.11
N LEU A 123 -2.50 17.91 2.23
CA LEU A 123 -3.87 18.07 2.71
C LEU A 123 -4.71 18.91 1.73
N GLU A 124 -4.15 19.94 1.12
CA GLU A 124 -4.81 20.71 0.08
C GLU A 124 -5.15 19.87 -1.14
N ARG A 125 -4.18 19.10 -1.66
CA ARG A 125 -4.39 18.18 -2.81
C ARG A 125 -5.47 17.12 -2.56
N LEU A 126 -5.73 16.79 -1.30
CA LEU A 126 -6.75 15.83 -0.88
C LEU A 126 -8.03 16.49 -0.33
N GLU A 127 -8.24 17.80 -0.61
CA GLU A 127 -9.43 18.55 -0.22
C GLU A 127 -9.65 18.58 1.31
N LEU A 128 -8.56 18.68 2.09
CA LEU A 128 -8.56 18.65 3.55
C LEU A 128 -7.85 19.87 4.17
N ALA A 129 -7.67 20.97 3.41
CA ALA A 129 -6.89 22.14 3.85
C ALA A 129 -7.32 22.65 5.24
N ASP A 130 -8.63 22.76 5.48
CA ASP A 130 -9.21 23.30 6.73
C ASP A 130 -9.25 22.25 7.87
N LEU A 131 -8.84 21.00 7.63
CA LEU A 131 -8.95 19.91 8.59
C LEU A 131 -7.61 19.54 9.23
N GLY A 132 -6.52 20.19 8.86
CA GLY A 132 -5.17 19.86 9.32
C GLY A 132 -5.00 19.83 10.84
N GLY A 133 -5.68 20.73 11.57
CA GLY A 133 -5.67 20.80 13.03
C GLY A 133 -6.62 19.81 13.74
N ARG A 134 -7.49 19.11 13.02
CA ARG A 134 -8.44 18.17 13.63
C ARG A 134 -7.78 16.88 14.04
N ARG A 135 -8.24 16.29 15.15
CA ARG A 135 -7.83 14.94 15.56
C ARG A 135 -8.57 13.89 14.73
N THR A 136 -8.01 12.70 14.64
CA THR A 136 -8.56 11.62 13.81
C THR A 136 -10.00 11.24 14.17
N GLY A 137 -10.37 11.29 15.46
CA GLY A 137 -11.74 11.02 15.92
C GLY A 137 -12.78 12.08 15.52
N GLU A 138 -12.36 13.23 14.99
CA GLU A 138 -13.23 14.31 14.52
C GLU A 138 -13.43 14.28 12.98
N LEU A 139 -12.79 13.32 12.31
CA LEU A 139 -12.85 13.14 10.87
C LEU A 139 -13.91 12.10 10.49
N SER A 140 -14.59 12.31 9.37
CA SER A 140 -15.39 11.25 8.77
C SER A 140 -14.48 10.11 8.26
N GLY A 141 -15.04 8.92 8.01
CA GLY A 141 -14.27 7.78 7.47
C GLY A 141 -13.53 8.12 6.17
N GLY A 142 -14.19 8.79 5.22
CA GLY A 142 -13.57 9.23 3.98
C GLY A 142 -12.49 10.30 4.17
N GLN A 143 -12.67 11.23 5.13
CA GLN A 143 -11.65 12.21 5.48
C GLN A 143 -10.42 11.53 6.11
N ALA A 144 -10.63 10.62 7.05
CA ALA A 144 -9.54 9.85 7.66
C ALA A 144 -8.76 9.03 6.62
N GLN A 145 -9.46 8.45 5.65
CA GLN A 145 -8.83 7.68 4.57
C GLN A 145 -8.02 8.58 3.63
N ARG A 146 -8.51 9.79 3.31
CA ARG A 146 -7.75 10.78 2.53
C ARG A 146 -6.51 11.27 3.29
N VAL A 147 -6.57 11.44 4.61
CA VAL A 147 -5.38 11.72 5.45
C VAL A 147 -4.38 10.54 5.39
N ALA A 148 -4.85 9.29 5.39
CA ALA A 148 -3.97 8.12 5.25
C ALA A 148 -3.29 8.09 3.87
N ILE A 149 -3.97 8.48 2.80
CA ILE A 149 -3.38 8.65 1.46
C ILE A 149 -2.31 9.75 1.47
N ALA A 150 -2.61 10.92 2.07
CA ALA A 150 -1.62 11.98 2.22
C ALA A 150 -0.36 11.49 2.94
N ARG A 151 -0.54 10.76 4.06
CA ARG A 151 0.55 10.16 4.84
C ARG A 151 1.37 9.17 4.02
N ALA A 152 0.71 8.35 3.19
CA ALA A 152 1.38 7.38 2.35
C ALA A 152 2.21 8.03 1.23
N LEU A 153 1.71 9.12 0.62
CA LEU A 153 2.33 9.75 -0.55
C LEU A 153 3.31 10.89 -0.21
N VAL A 154 3.25 11.45 1.01
CA VAL A 154 4.05 12.64 1.40
C VAL A 154 5.57 12.43 1.28
N THR A 155 6.05 11.19 1.42
CA THR A 155 7.47 10.84 1.28
C THR A 155 7.89 10.62 -0.16
N ARG A 156 6.98 10.68 -1.14
CA ARG A 156 7.18 10.31 -2.54
C ARG A 156 7.67 8.86 -2.66
N PRO A 157 6.88 7.89 -2.19
CA PRO A 157 7.27 6.49 -2.23
C PRO A 157 7.37 5.99 -3.67
N ARG A 158 8.18 4.95 -3.89
CA ARG A 158 8.23 4.24 -5.17
C ARG A 158 7.09 3.25 -5.32
N VAL A 159 6.58 2.71 -4.19
CA VAL A 159 5.45 1.77 -4.17
C VAL A 159 4.50 2.15 -3.03
N VAL A 160 3.21 2.18 -3.33
CA VAL A 160 2.12 2.30 -2.36
C VAL A 160 1.43 0.94 -2.24
N PHE A 161 1.38 0.42 -1.02
CA PHE A 161 0.64 -0.77 -0.65
C PHE A 161 -0.67 -0.37 0.00
N ALA A 162 -1.80 -0.79 -0.58
CA ALA A 162 -3.14 -0.50 -0.08
C ALA A 162 -3.87 -1.80 0.25
N ASP A 163 -4.23 -2.01 1.51
CA ASP A 163 -4.98 -3.18 1.97
C ASP A 163 -6.41 -2.78 2.29
N GLU A 164 -7.37 -3.17 1.44
CA GLU A 164 -8.80 -2.86 1.52
C GLU A 164 -9.07 -1.36 1.77
N PRO A 165 -8.51 -0.44 0.96
CA PRO A 165 -8.50 1.00 1.28
C PRO A 165 -9.87 1.65 1.36
N THR A 166 -10.92 1.01 0.86
CA THR A 166 -12.31 1.51 0.85
C THR A 166 -13.27 0.63 1.63
N GLY A 167 -12.80 -0.45 2.23
CA GLY A 167 -13.65 -1.48 2.85
C GLY A 167 -14.51 -1.01 4.04
N ALA A 168 -14.29 0.21 4.55
CA ALA A 168 -15.07 0.83 5.62
C ALA A 168 -15.91 2.04 5.16
N LEU A 169 -15.96 2.31 3.85
CA LEU A 169 -16.61 3.47 3.25
C LEU A 169 -17.87 3.07 2.49
N ASP A 170 -18.80 4.02 2.36
CA ASP A 170 -19.89 3.87 1.41
C ASP A 170 -19.34 3.93 -0.04
N THR A 171 -20.17 3.47 -0.98
CA THR A 171 -19.76 3.30 -2.38
C THR A 171 -19.19 4.58 -3.01
N LEU A 172 -19.90 5.70 -2.90
CA LEU A 172 -19.50 6.95 -3.57
C LEU A 172 -18.23 7.54 -2.95
N THR A 173 -18.16 7.52 -1.62
CA THR A 173 -16.94 7.94 -0.90
C THR A 173 -15.76 7.04 -1.25
N GLY A 174 -15.98 5.72 -1.36
CA GLY A 174 -14.94 4.76 -1.73
C GLY A 174 -14.40 4.99 -3.14
N GLU A 175 -15.26 5.21 -4.14
CA GLU A 175 -14.86 5.52 -5.51
C GLU A 175 -14.01 6.80 -5.54
N HIS A 176 -14.47 7.89 -4.93
CA HIS A 176 -13.72 9.14 -4.86
C HIS A 176 -12.33 8.98 -4.18
N VAL A 177 -12.26 8.21 -3.09
CA VAL A 177 -10.99 7.92 -2.40
C VAL A 177 -10.03 7.14 -3.30
N MET A 178 -10.53 6.18 -4.09
CA MET A 178 -9.70 5.42 -5.03
C MET A 178 -9.22 6.27 -6.20
N ASP A 179 -10.07 7.12 -6.76
CA ASP A 179 -9.69 8.06 -7.82
C ASP A 179 -8.56 8.98 -7.36
N LEU A 180 -8.67 9.53 -6.14
CA LEU A 180 -7.62 10.34 -5.55
C LEU A 180 -6.32 9.55 -5.34
N LEU A 181 -6.40 8.33 -4.79
CA LEU A 181 -5.22 7.49 -4.56
C LEU A 181 -4.49 7.19 -5.87
N VAL A 182 -5.23 6.69 -6.87
CA VAL A 182 -4.63 6.28 -8.15
C VAL A 182 -4.15 7.49 -8.94
N GLY A 183 -4.93 8.56 -9.00
CA GLY A 183 -4.57 9.80 -9.69
C GLY A 183 -3.29 10.41 -9.13
N LEU A 184 -3.25 10.63 -7.81
CA LEU A 184 -2.09 11.22 -7.15
C LEU A 184 -0.85 10.33 -7.17
N ALA A 185 -1.01 9.00 -7.07
CA ALA A 185 0.10 8.06 -7.21
C ALA A 185 0.71 8.11 -8.61
N ARG A 186 -0.12 8.17 -9.67
CA ARG A 186 0.35 8.32 -11.05
C ARG A 186 1.08 9.64 -11.28
N GLU A 187 0.58 10.75 -10.74
CA GLU A 187 1.26 12.06 -10.81
C GLU A 187 2.64 12.04 -10.16
N GLU A 188 2.79 11.33 -9.03
CA GLU A 188 4.07 11.19 -8.32
C GLU A 188 4.95 10.06 -8.92
N GLY A 189 4.48 9.32 -9.93
CA GLY A 189 5.20 8.20 -10.55
C GLY A 189 5.31 6.96 -9.65
N ALA A 190 4.43 6.83 -8.67
CA ALA A 190 4.42 5.70 -7.74
C ALA A 190 3.67 4.49 -8.34
N THR A 191 4.18 3.30 -8.07
CA THR A 191 3.50 2.03 -8.31
C THR A 191 2.45 1.81 -7.22
N VAL A 192 1.27 1.26 -7.53
CA VAL A 192 0.24 0.93 -6.54
C VAL A 192 -0.07 -0.56 -6.58
N ILE A 193 -0.04 -1.19 -5.41
CA ILE A 193 -0.52 -2.57 -5.22
C ILE A 193 -1.68 -2.50 -4.25
N VAL A 194 -2.89 -2.75 -4.74
CA VAL A 194 -4.11 -2.71 -3.94
C VAL A 194 -4.69 -4.10 -3.75
N VAL A 195 -4.94 -4.48 -2.52
CA VAL A 195 -5.72 -5.66 -2.15
C VAL A 195 -7.17 -5.24 -1.99
N THR A 196 -8.07 -5.91 -2.66
CA THR A 196 -9.50 -5.66 -2.52
C THR A 196 -10.34 -6.89 -2.91
N HIS A 197 -11.57 -6.92 -2.43
CA HIS A 197 -12.60 -7.84 -2.91
C HIS A 197 -13.70 -7.11 -3.70
N ASP A 198 -13.62 -5.77 -3.81
CA ASP A 198 -14.57 -4.96 -4.57
C ASP A 198 -14.10 -4.81 -6.02
N ALA A 199 -14.90 -5.30 -6.96
CA ALA A 199 -14.61 -5.23 -8.40
C ALA A 199 -14.50 -3.79 -8.94
N ARG A 200 -15.18 -2.81 -8.30
CA ARG A 200 -15.09 -1.39 -8.69
C ARG A 200 -13.72 -0.81 -8.36
N VAL A 201 -13.18 -1.17 -7.19
CA VAL A 201 -11.81 -0.80 -6.79
C VAL A 201 -10.80 -1.46 -7.75
N ALA A 202 -11.00 -2.73 -8.09
CA ALA A 202 -10.15 -3.43 -9.03
C ALA A 202 -10.19 -2.81 -10.44
N ALA A 203 -11.34 -2.30 -10.88
CA ALA A 203 -11.48 -1.63 -12.17
C ALA A 203 -10.65 -0.33 -12.31
N CYS A 204 -10.15 0.25 -11.21
CA CYS A 204 -9.21 1.39 -11.23
C CYS A 204 -7.77 0.98 -11.54
N ALA A 205 -7.47 -0.34 -11.53
CA ALA A 205 -6.14 -0.87 -11.78
C ALA A 205 -5.87 -1.12 -13.27
N ASP A 206 -4.60 -1.11 -13.63
CA ASP A 206 -4.16 -1.45 -15.00
C ASP A 206 -4.25 -2.98 -15.24
N ARG A 207 -4.18 -3.77 -14.14
CA ARG A 207 -4.22 -5.24 -14.17
C ARG A 207 -4.79 -5.82 -12.88
N GLU A 208 -5.52 -6.92 -13.02
CA GLU A 208 -6.03 -7.72 -11.92
C GLU A 208 -5.26 -9.04 -11.78
N VAL A 209 -4.97 -9.42 -10.55
CA VAL A 209 -4.36 -10.68 -10.18
C VAL A 209 -5.24 -11.36 -9.14
N VAL A 210 -5.50 -12.66 -9.31
CA VAL A 210 -6.39 -13.40 -8.41
C VAL A 210 -5.61 -14.31 -7.49
N VAL A 211 -5.87 -14.20 -6.18
CA VAL A 211 -5.32 -15.10 -5.15
C VAL A 211 -6.43 -16.05 -4.67
N ARG A 212 -6.19 -17.36 -4.81
CA ARG A 212 -7.08 -18.42 -4.30
C ARG A 212 -6.25 -19.50 -3.59
N ASP A 213 -6.64 -19.83 -2.37
CA ASP A 213 -5.98 -20.88 -1.56
C ASP A 213 -4.45 -20.71 -1.46
N GLY A 214 -4.00 -19.47 -1.34
CA GLY A 214 -2.58 -19.11 -1.26
C GLY A 214 -1.82 -19.14 -2.59
N ARG A 215 -2.47 -19.42 -3.72
CA ARG A 215 -1.87 -19.43 -5.05
C ARG A 215 -2.27 -18.17 -5.82
N VAL A 216 -1.34 -17.63 -6.58
CA VAL A 216 -1.55 -16.48 -7.46
C VAL A 216 -1.84 -16.98 -8.87
N SER A 217 -2.94 -16.48 -9.45
CA SER A 217 -3.27 -16.64 -10.86
C SER A 217 -3.13 -15.28 -11.53
N ASP A 218 -2.06 -15.12 -12.28
CA ASP A 218 -1.78 -13.91 -13.05
C ASP A 218 -1.81 -14.26 -14.55
N PRO A 219 -2.77 -13.75 -15.33
CA PRO A 219 -2.86 -14.05 -16.75
C PRO A 219 -1.63 -13.60 -17.55
N TYR A 220 -0.83 -12.68 -17.02
CA TYR A 220 0.38 -12.17 -17.68
C TYR A 220 1.66 -12.95 -17.33
N THR A 221 1.68 -13.69 -16.21
CA THR A 221 2.87 -14.49 -15.82
C THR A 221 2.98 -15.80 -16.62
N ILE A 222 1.91 -16.27 -17.24
CA ILE A 222 1.88 -17.53 -18.04
C ILE A 222 2.71 -17.41 -19.33
N GLY A 223 3.09 -16.21 -19.77
CA GLY A 223 3.84 -15.97 -21.02
C GLY A 223 5.36 -15.94 -20.91
N VAL A 224 5.96 -15.97 -19.73
CA VAL A 224 7.40 -15.80 -19.52
C VAL A 224 8.16 -17.11 -19.26
N LEU A 225 7.46 -18.23 -19.13
CA LEU A 225 8.05 -19.55 -18.96
C LEU A 225 8.05 -20.35 -20.29
N ARG A 226 8.68 -19.79 -21.33
CA ARG A 226 9.10 -20.54 -22.53
C ARG A 226 10.46 -20.08 -23.00
#